data_9086dc35a93f8d5c903602262ae3df07
#
_entry.id   9086dc35a93f8d5c903602262ae3df07
#
_cell.length_a   1.000
_cell.length_b   1.000
_cell.length_c   1.000
_cell.angle_alpha   90.00
_cell.angle_beta   90.00
_cell.angle_gamma   90.00
#
_symmetry.space_group_name_H-M   'P 1'
#
loop_
_entity.id
_entity.type
_entity.pdbx_description
1 polymer ?
#
loop_
_entity_poly.entity_id
_entity_poly.type
_entity_poly.pdbx_seq_one_letter_code
_entity_poly.pdbx_strand_id
1 'polypeptide(L)'
;VVECFTSKKATPFSDTYATAGAKLIFHNIREAYGDADNMEAKNNMMLGAFYGGVAITGSGTTAVHALSYPLGKYHIAHGVSNAILFAHVMEFNKDACKERLAVLCDGVFPEFATKSVDEKADYMIGQIADIVKVTNIPTDLTEFGVKMEDLDFLVQAGSDQKRLLVNNMKELSLDDIREIYLKVLK
;
A
#
# COMPACT_ATOMS: atom_id res chain seq x y z
N VAL A 1 -2.84 -0.97 6.59
CA VAL A 1 -3.85 0.05 6.98
C VAL A 1 -4.54 0.68 5.77
N VAL A 2 -3.82 1.21 4.76
CA VAL A 2 -4.44 1.88 3.60
C VAL A 2 -5.31 0.92 2.79
N GLU A 3 -4.83 -0.28 2.43
CA GLU A 3 -5.64 -1.26 1.72
C GLU A 3 -6.87 -1.70 2.51
N CYS A 4 -6.75 -1.82 3.84
CA CYS A 4 -7.90 -2.12 4.69
C CYS A 4 -8.98 -1.05 4.57
N PHE A 5 -8.55 0.22 4.56
CA PHE A 5 -9.45 1.37 4.45
C PHE A 5 -10.06 1.48 3.05
N THR A 6 -9.32 1.11 1.99
CA THR A 6 -9.77 1.14 0.59
C THR A 6 -10.27 -0.21 0.09
N SER A 7 -10.63 -1.14 0.97
CA SER A 7 -11.22 -2.43 0.62
C SER A 7 -12.73 -2.32 0.42
N LYS A 8 -13.29 -3.07 -0.54
CA LYS A 8 -14.75 -3.27 -0.66
C LYS A 8 -15.38 -3.87 0.60
N LYS A 9 -14.58 -4.57 1.42
CA LYS A 9 -15.01 -5.18 2.68
C LYS A 9 -14.76 -4.30 3.90
N ALA A 10 -14.33 -3.06 3.71
CA ALA A 10 -14.12 -2.13 4.82
C ALA A 10 -15.40 -1.92 5.63
N THR A 11 -15.25 -1.88 6.93
CA THR A 11 -16.33 -1.70 7.91
C THR A 11 -15.97 -0.59 8.88
N PRO A 12 -16.92 -0.02 9.64
CA PRO A 12 -16.60 0.96 10.67
C PRO A 12 -15.56 0.45 11.68
N PHE A 13 -15.57 -0.86 11.97
CA PHE A 13 -14.56 -1.48 12.81
C PHE A 13 -13.16 -1.42 12.17
N SER A 14 -13.01 -1.91 10.94
CA SER A 14 -11.71 -1.88 10.26
C SER A 14 -11.23 -0.46 10.01
N ASP A 15 -12.13 0.48 9.69
CA ASP A 15 -11.82 1.88 9.45
C ASP A 15 -11.23 2.56 10.69
N THR A 16 -11.78 2.27 11.87
CA THR A 16 -11.27 2.81 13.14
C THR A 16 -9.80 2.43 13.34
N TYR A 17 -9.48 1.14 13.22
CA TYR A 17 -8.11 0.66 13.41
C TYR A 17 -7.19 1.05 12.26
N ALA A 18 -7.68 1.04 11.02
CA ALA A 18 -6.90 1.47 9.86
C ALA A 18 -6.51 2.94 9.96
N THR A 19 -7.43 3.83 10.38
CA THR A 19 -7.14 5.26 10.57
C THR A 19 -6.15 5.48 11.71
N ALA A 20 -6.36 4.84 12.87
CA ALA A 20 -5.45 4.95 14.00
C ALA A 20 -4.04 4.43 13.64
N GLY A 21 -3.96 3.29 12.96
CA GLY A 21 -2.69 2.73 12.49
C GLY A 21 -2.01 3.61 11.45
N ALA A 22 -2.75 4.13 10.48
CA ALA A 22 -2.23 5.03 9.46
C ALA A 22 -1.63 6.29 10.10
N LYS A 23 -2.35 6.91 11.05
CA LYS A 23 -1.85 8.09 11.77
C LYS A 23 -0.50 7.81 12.43
N LEU A 24 -0.37 6.72 13.15
CA LEU A 24 0.89 6.34 13.79
C LEU A 24 2.01 6.11 12.76
N ILE A 25 1.73 5.37 11.69
CA ILE A 25 2.74 5.02 10.70
C ILE A 25 3.20 6.25 9.92
N PHE A 26 2.28 7.04 9.35
CA PHE A 26 2.66 8.18 8.51
C PHE A 26 3.45 9.25 9.27
N HIS A 27 3.17 9.44 10.57
CA HIS A 27 3.86 10.44 11.39
C HIS A 27 5.17 9.96 12.02
N ASN A 28 5.42 8.63 12.07
CA ASN A 28 6.60 8.12 12.77
C ASN A 28 7.60 7.35 11.89
N ILE A 29 7.21 6.91 10.68
CA ILE A 29 8.05 6.01 9.88
C ILE A 29 9.39 6.64 9.50
N ARG A 30 9.41 7.94 9.17
CA ARG A 30 10.64 8.65 8.78
C ARG A 30 11.61 8.76 9.94
N GLU A 31 11.11 9.10 11.12
CA GLU A 31 11.91 9.19 12.34
C GLU A 31 12.37 7.82 12.82
N ALA A 32 11.49 6.81 12.80
CA ALA A 32 11.85 5.45 13.19
C ALA A 32 12.91 4.83 12.28
N TYR A 33 12.93 5.23 11.00
CA TYR A 33 13.95 4.80 10.03
C TYR A 33 15.25 5.60 10.19
N GLY A 34 15.16 6.91 10.36
CA GLY A 34 16.31 7.82 10.39
C GLY A 34 17.09 7.80 11.71
N ASP A 35 16.44 7.44 12.81
CA ASP A 35 17.06 7.39 14.15
C ASP A 35 16.83 6.01 14.80
N ALA A 36 17.92 5.26 14.90
CA ALA A 36 17.90 3.94 15.50
C ALA A 36 17.56 3.94 17.00
N ASP A 37 17.78 5.03 17.69
CA ASP A 37 17.59 5.17 19.14
C ASP A 37 16.25 5.82 19.50
N ASN A 38 15.49 6.33 18.51
CA ASN A 38 14.16 6.89 18.73
C ASN A 38 13.14 5.79 19.05
N MET A 39 13.13 5.36 20.32
CA MET A 39 12.25 4.30 20.80
C MET A 39 10.77 4.70 20.79
N GLU A 40 10.45 5.99 20.89
CA GLU A 40 9.07 6.47 20.81
C GLU A 40 8.51 6.24 19.39
N ALA A 41 9.24 6.68 18.36
CA ALA A 41 8.84 6.46 16.96
C ALA A 41 8.72 4.96 16.65
N LYS A 42 9.66 4.13 17.13
CA LYS A 42 9.60 2.66 16.93
C LYS A 42 8.41 2.02 17.63
N ASN A 43 8.09 2.44 18.85
CA ASN A 43 6.91 1.95 19.57
C ASN A 43 5.61 2.34 18.84
N ASN A 44 5.55 3.57 18.32
CA ASN A 44 4.42 4.05 17.53
C ASN A 44 4.27 3.24 16.22
N MET A 45 5.38 2.92 15.54
CA MET A 45 5.38 2.03 14.38
C MET A 45 4.87 0.62 14.71
N MET A 46 5.32 0.05 15.83
CA MET A 46 4.87 -1.27 16.29
C MET A 46 3.37 -1.28 16.60
N LEU A 47 2.88 -0.25 17.30
CA LEU A 47 1.45 -0.11 17.60
C LEU A 47 0.63 0.12 16.32
N GLY A 48 1.13 0.93 15.39
CA GLY A 48 0.51 1.15 14.08
C GLY A 48 0.41 -0.13 13.27
N ALA A 49 1.47 -0.96 13.27
CA ALA A 49 1.47 -2.28 12.64
C ALA A 49 0.45 -3.22 13.28
N PHE A 50 0.34 -3.23 14.62
CA PHE A 50 -0.67 -4.01 15.34
C PHE A 50 -2.09 -3.60 14.94
N TYR A 51 -2.38 -2.30 14.90
CA TYR A 51 -3.69 -1.81 14.43
C TYR A 51 -3.97 -2.20 12.98
N GLY A 52 -2.96 -2.19 12.12
CA GLY A 52 -3.06 -2.73 10.75
C GLY A 52 -3.48 -4.20 10.75
N GLY A 53 -2.85 -5.02 11.60
CA GLY A 53 -3.22 -6.43 11.79
C GLY A 53 -4.67 -6.62 12.23
N VAL A 54 -5.15 -5.78 13.18
CA VAL A 54 -6.56 -5.80 13.61
C VAL A 54 -7.50 -5.40 12.44
N ALA A 55 -7.17 -4.34 11.70
CA ALA A 55 -7.98 -3.88 10.57
C ALA A 55 -8.12 -4.95 9.48
N ILE A 56 -7.04 -5.69 9.17
CA ILE A 56 -7.03 -6.78 8.17
C ILE A 56 -8.07 -7.85 8.51
N THR A 57 -8.30 -8.16 9.78
CA THR A 57 -9.28 -9.18 10.18
C THR A 57 -10.71 -8.82 9.75
N GLY A 58 -11.02 -7.52 9.67
CA GLY A 58 -12.35 -7.02 9.29
C GLY A 58 -12.52 -6.74 7.79
N SER A 59 -11.44 -6.39 7.09
CA SER A 59 -11.52 -5.91 5.70
C SER A 59 -10.74 -6.74 4.69
N GLY A 60 -9.76 -7.52 5.14
CA GLY A 60 -8.76 -8.12 4.27
C GLY A 60 -7.85 -7.08 3.60
N THR A 61 -6.96 -7.56 2.72
CA THR A 61 -6.11 -6.77 1.83
C THR A 61 -6.58 -6.87 0.38
N THR A 62 -5.97 -6.13 -0.53
CA THR A 62 -6.45 -5.92 -1.89
C THR A 62 -5.37 -6.20 -2.95
N ALA A 63 -5.31 -5.40 -4.00
CA ALA A 63 -4.43 -5.62 -5.15
C ALA A 63 -2.94 -5.48 -4.82
N VAL A 64 -2.53 -4.62 -3.87
CA VAL A 64 -1.10 -4.52 -3.52
C VAL A 64 -0.58 -5.87 -3.03
N HIS A 65 -1.29 -6.49 -2.09
CA HIS A 65 -0.92 -7.82 -1.58
C HIS A 65 -1.06 -8.90 -2.66
N ALA A 66 -2.10 -8.82 -3.50
CA ALA A 66 -2.29 -9.79 -4.58
C ALA A 66 -1.09 -9.82 -5.54
N LEU A 67 -0.60 -8.64 -5.93
CA LEU A 67 0.51 -8.51 -6.85
C LEU A 67 1.88 -8.69 -6.17
N SER A 68 1.97 -8.54 -4.85
CA SER A 68 3.21 -8.78 -4.11
C SER A 68 3.53 -10.26 -3.91
N TYR A 69 2.53 -11.14 -3.81
CA TYR A 69 2.73 -12.56 -3.51
C TYR A 69 3.62 -13.30 -4.52
N PRO A 70 3.50 -13.11 -5.84
CA PRO A 70 4.39 -13.75 -6.81
C PRO A 70 5.87 -13.41 -6.62
N LEU A 71 6.17 -12.23 -6.05
CA LEU A 71 7.54 -11.77 -5.80
C LEU A 71 8.26 -12.58 -4.72
N GLY A 72 7.53 -13.33 -3.89
CA GLY A 72 8.11 -14.28 -2.94
C GLY A 72 8.99 -15.36 -3.61
N LYS A 73 8.72 -15.71 -4.88
CA LYS A 73 9.57 -16.62 -5.67
C LYS A 73 11.02 -16.13 -5.79
N TYR A 74 11.20 -14.82 -5.76
CA TYR A 74 12.51 -14.16 -5.90
C TYR A 74 13.13 -13.81 -4.53
N HIS A 75 12.58 -14.37 -3.45
CA HIS A 75 13.02 -14.12 -2.08
C HIS A 75 12.97 -12.66 -1.64
N ILE A 76 12.12 -11.85 -2.29
CA ILE A 76 11.90 -10.47 -1.88
C ILE A 76 11.04 -10.49 -0.62
N ALA A 77 11.50 -9.81 0.43
CA ALA A 77 10.77 -9.74 1.69
C ALA A 77 9.36 -9.16 1.46
N HIS A 78 8.35 -9.73 2.11
CA HIS A 78 6.94 -9.39 1.88
C HIS A 78 6.64 -7.88 2.02
N GLY A 79 7.21 -7.23 3.03
CA GLY A 79 7.06 -5.78 3.22
C GLY A 79 7.67 -4.97 2.08
N VAL A 80 8.84 -5.39 1.56
CA VAL A 80 9.52 -4.76 0.42
C VAL A 80 8.70 -4.94 -0.85
N SER A 81 8.22 -6.17 -1.11
CA SER A 81 7.35 -6.46 -2.28
C SER A 81 6.11 -5.58 -2.31
N ASN A 82 5.44 -5.43 -1.16
CA ASN A 82 4.28 -4.55 -1.05
C ASN A 82 4.66 -3.07 -1.27
N ALA A 83 5.74 -2.61 -0.65
CA ALA A 83 6.18 -1.21 -0.73
C ALA A 83 6.51 -0.79 -2.17
N ILE A 84 7.20 -1.65 -2.95
CA ILE A 84 7.54 -1.39 -4.35
C ILE A 84 6.28 -1.15 -5.20
N LEU A 85 5.24 -1.94 -5.00
CA LEU A 85 4.02 -1.90 -5.80
C LEU A 85 3.00 -0.86 -5.31
N PHE A 86 3.11 -0.42 -4.05
CA PHE A 86 2.03 0.24 -3.34
C PHE A 86 1.52 1.50 -4.05
N ALA A 87 2.39 2.47 -4.31
CA ALA A 87 1.99 3.72 -4.94
C ALA A 87 1.39 3.51 -6.34
N HIS A 88 1.95 2.57 -7.11
CA HIS A 88 1.48 2.27 -8.47
C HIS A 88 0.08 1.63 -8.49
N VAL A 89 -0.19 0.74 -7.55
CA VAL A 89 -1.53 0.14 -7.40
C VAL A 89 -2.52 1.17 -6.89
N MET A 90 -2.13 2.02 -5.94
CA MET A 90 -3.03 3.06 -5.44
C MET A 90 -3.34 4.12 -6.50
N GLU A 91 -2.38 4.48 -7.35
CA GLU A 91 -2.59 5.34 -8.50
C GLU A 91 -3.60 4.73 -9.49
N PHE A 92 -3.45 3.43 -9.80
CA PHE A 92 -4.42 2.70 -10.62
C PHE A 92 -5.83 2.71 -10.01
N ASN A 93 -5.92 2.55 -8.69
CA ASN A 93 -7.19 2.48 -7.96
C ASN A 93 -7.82 3.85 -7.68
N LYS A 94 -7.09 4.96 -7.87
CA LYS A 94 -7.44 6.30 -7.40
C LYS A 94 -8.88 6.68 -7.71
N ASP A 95 -9.29 6.59 -8.97
CA ASP A 95 -10.65 6.99 -9.40
C ASP A 95 -11.75 6.22 -8.67
N ALA A 96 -11.50 4.98 -8.28
CA ALA A 96 -12.48 4.14 -7.59
C ALA A 96 -12.45 4.28 -6.06
N CYS A 97 -11.38 4.86 -5.48
CA CYS A 97 -11.23 4.92 -4.03
C CYS A 97 -10.85 6.31 -3.49
N LYS A 98 -10.85 7.35 -4.32
CA LYS A 98 -10.41 8.70 -3.92
C LYS A 98 -11.21 9.28 -2.75
N GLU A 99 -12.51 9.04 -2.67
CA GLU A 99 -13.33 9.47 -1.54
C GLU A 99 -12.87 8.80 -0.24
N ARG A 100 -12.54 7.52 -0.31
CA ARG A 100 -12.00 6.77 0.83
C ARG A 100 -10.62 7.29 1.25
N LEU A 101 -9.74 7.55 0.27
CA LEU A 101 -8.43 8.15 0.52
C LEU A 101 -8.56 9.55 1.12
N ALA A 102 -9.51 10.36 0.67
CA ALA A 102 -9.76 11.68 1.22
C ALA A 102 -10.21 11.62 2.68
N VAL A 103 -11.12 10.71 3.02
CA VAL A 103 -11.54 10.49 4.43
C VAL A 103 -10.36 10.03 5.30
N LEU A 104 -9.53 9.10 4.79
CA LEU A 104 -8.32 8.69 5.49
C LEU A 104 -7.34 9.84 5.67
N CYS A 105 -7.16 10.68 4.64
CA CYS A 105 -6.34 11.89 4.70
C CYS A 105 -6.80 12.83 5.81
N ASP A 106 -8.09 13.10 5.92
CA ASP A 106 -8.64 13.95 7.00
C ASP A 106 -8.35 13.38 8.40
N GLY A 107 -8.38 12.06 8.53
CA GLY A 107 -8.08 11.38 9.79
C GLY A 107 -6.59 11.39 10.16
N VAL A 108 -5.71 11.40 9.17
CA VAL A 108 -4.24 11.34 9.34
C VAL A 108 -3.62 12.75 9.32
N PHE A 109 -4.07 13.61 8.41
CA PHE A 109 -3.52 14.95 8.13
C PHE A 109 -4.64 16.02 8.18
N PRO A 110 -5.12 16.37 9.36
CA PRO A 110 -6.25 17.31 9.53
C PRO A 110 -6.01 18.69 8.91
N GLU A 111 -4.76 19.09 8.70
CA GLU A 111 -4.37 20.33 8.02
C GLU A 111 -4.79 20.35 6.54
N PHE A 112 -5.10 19.19 5.95
CA PHE A 112 -5.63 19.07 4.58
C PHE A 112 -7.16 19.10 4.51
N ALA A 113 -7.88 19.26 5.62
CA ALA A 113 -9.34 19.16 5.67
C ALA A 113 -10.07 20.07 4.65
N THR A 114 -9.49 21.23 4.31
CA THR A 114 -10.07 22.19 3.35
C THR A 114 -9.77 21.88 1.88
N LYS A 115 -8.94 20.87 1.60
CA LYS A 115 -8.58 20.48 0.24
C LYS A 115 -9.67 19.64 -0.42
N SER A 116 -9.69 19.64 -1.75
CA SER A 116 -10.61 18.81 -2.52
C SER A 116 -10.33 17.31 -2.33
N VAL A 117 -11.29 16.47 -2.69
CA VAL A 117 -11.15 15.01 -2.65
C VAL A 117 -9.94 14.54 -3.47
N ASP A 118 -9.78 15.08 -4.67
CA ASP A 118 -8.67 14.70 -5.55
C ASP A 118 -7.32 15.12 -4.97
N GLU A 119 -7.19 16.35 -4.44
CA GLU A 119 -5.95 16.81 -3.78
C GLU A 119 -5.58 15.93 -2.57
N LYS A 120 -6.55 15.53 -1.76
CA LYS A 120 -6.33 14.63 -0.61
C LYS A 120 -5.89 13.23 -1.04
N ALA A 121 -6.53 12.68 -2.08
CA ALA A 121 -6.15 11.38 -2.62
C ALA A 121 -4.73 11.41 -3.20
N ASP A 122 -4.40 12.45 -3.99
CA ASP A 122 -3.05 12.65 -4.53
C ASP A 122 -2.00 12.79 -3.43
N TYR A 123 -2.34 13.54 -2.39
CA TYR A 123 -1.44 13.70 -1.24
C TYR A 123 -1.16 12.36 -0.54
N MET A 124 -2.20 11.55 -0.28
CA MET A 124 -2.03 10.24 0.34
C MET A 124 -1.15 9.31 -0.50
N ILE A 125 -1.37 9.25 -1.82
CA ILE A 125 -0.57 8.44 -2.73
C ILE A 125 0.87 8.96 -2.79
N GLY A 126 1.05 10.29 -2.83
CA GLY A 126 2.35 10.94 -2.78
C GLY A 126 3.12 10.64 -1.49
N GLN A 127 2.44 10.62 -0.33
CA GLN A 127 3.06 10.23 0.94
C GLN A 127 3.55 8.78 0.94
N ILE A 128 2.80 7.86 0.31
CA ILE A 128 3.22 6.46 0.16
C ILE A 128 4.50 6.37 -0.69
N ALA A 129 4.52 7.06 -1.83
CA ALA A 129 5.69 7.08 -2.73
C ALA A 129 6.92 7.71 -2.04
N ASP A 130 6.72 8.80 -1.30
CA ASP A 130 7.79 9.46 -0.55
C ASP A 130 8.37 8.56 0.56
N ILE A 131 7.53 7.85 1.29
CA ILE A 131 7.98 6.89 2.31
C ILE A 131 8.89 5.83 1.68
N VAL A 132 8.52 5.24 0.55
CA VAL A 132 9.34 4.25 -0.17
C VAL A 132 10.71 4.85 -0.52
N LYS A 133 10.73 6.09 -1.00
CA LYS A 133 11.96 6.81 -1.37
C LYS A 133 12.85 7.10 -0.15
N VAL A 134 12.30 7.67 0.92
CA VAL A 134 13.10 8.08 2.09
C VAL A 134 13.57 6.90 2.93
N THR A 135 12.91 5.75 2.83
CA THR A 135 13.34 4.50 3.48
C THR A 135 14.29 3.67 2.60
N ASN A 136 14.71 4.21 1.47
CA ASN A 136 15.65 3.58 0.53
C ASN A 136 15.22 2.16 0.07
N ILE A 137 13.91 1.93 -0.06
CA ILE A 137 13.41 0.68 -0.62
C ILE A 137 13.68 0.71 -2.14
N PRO A 138 14.35 -0.31 -2.70
CA PRO A 138 14.53 -0.40 -4.15
C PRO A 138 13.19 -0.37 -4.88
N THR A 139 13.12 0.37 -5.99
CA THR A 139 11.89 0.52 -6.79
C THR A 139 11.96 -0.20 -8.13
N ASP A 140 13.04 -0.93 -8.38
CA ASP A 140 13.26 -1.72 -9.57
C ASP A 140 13.40 -3.20 -9.20
N LEU A 141 12.50 -4.03 -9.69
CA LEU A 141 12.51 -5.47 -9.43
C LEU A 141 13.74 -6.18 -10.03
N THR A 142 14.41 -5.57 -11.02
CA THR A 142 15.63 -6.14 -11.59
C THR A 142 16.77 -6.20 -10.58
N GLU A 143 16.79 -5.31 -9.57
CA GLU A 143 17.76 -5.37 -8.47
C GLU A 143 17.63 -6.66 -7.62
N PHE A 144 16.48 -7.32 -7.68
CA PHE A 144 16.21 -8.60 -7.01
C PHE A 144 16.33 -9.79 -7.96
N GLY A 145 16.84 -9.60 -9.18
CA GLY A 145 17.00 -10.65 -10.17
C GLY A 145 15.73 -11.05 -10.91
N VAL A 146 14.64 -10.28 -10.79
CA VAL A 146 13.45 -10.44 -11.61
C VAL A 146 13.77 -9.92 -13.02
N LYS A 147 13.36 -10.64 -14.05
CA LYS A 147 13.67 -10.30 -15.43
C LYS A 147 12.41 -10.01 -16.23
N MET A 148 12.54 -9.33 -17.36
CA MET A 148 11.43 -9.07 -18.27
C MET A 148 10.76 -10.37 -18.75
N GLU A 149 11.51 -11.48 -18.89
CA GLU A 149 10.99 -12.80 -19.23
C GLU A 149 10.06 -13.39 -18.16
N ASP A 150 10.10 -12.89 -16.92
CA ASP A 150 9.24 -13.32 -15.82
C ASP A 150 7.89 -12.58 -15.82
N LEU A 151 7.71 -11.54 -16.62
CA LEU A 151 6.53 -10.68 -16.60
C LEU A 151 5.22 -11.46 -16.77
N ASP A 152 5.16 -12.38 -17.73
CA ASP A 152 3.94 -13.18 -17.97
C ASP A 152 3.59 -14.06 -16.77
N PHE A 153 4.60 -14.64 -16.13
CA PHE A 153 4.41 -15.39 -14.88
C PHE A 153 3.86 -14.48 -13.76
N LEU A 154 4.43 -13.29 -13.56
CA LEU A 154 4.00 -12.37 -12.54
C LEU A 154 2.55 -11.91 -12.75
N VAL A 155 2.20 -11.59 -13.99
CA VAL A 155 0.85 -11.19 -14.38
C VAL A 155 -0.16 -12.30 -14.06
N GLN A 156 0.13 -13.53 -14.50
CA GLN A 156 -0.75 -14.65 -14.27
C GLN A 156 -0.87 -14.98 -12.78
N ALA A 157 0.25 -15.11 -12.08
CA ALA A 157 0.27 -15.46 -10.67
C ALA A 157 -0.38 -14.37 -9.77
N GLY A 158 -0.25 -13.09 -10.15
CA GLY A 158 -0.95 -11.99 -9.50
C GLY A 158 -2.46 -12.05 -9.73
N SER A 159 -2.89 -12.33 -10.96
CA SER A 159 -4.32 -12.46 -11.32
C SER A 159 -5.00 -13.66 -10.64
N ASP A 160 -4.24 -14.69 -10.32
CA ASP A 160 -4.74 -15.89 -9.63
C ASP A 160 -5.03 -15.63 -8.14
N GLN A 161 -4.60 -14.49 -7.59
CA GLN A 161 -4.90 -14.09 -6.21
C GLN A 161 -6.33 -13.57 -6.05
N LYS A 162 -7.30 -14.26 -6.61
CA LYS A 162 -8.72 -13.85 -6.66
C LYS A 162 -9.30 -13.52 -5.29
N ARG A 163 -8.85 -14.23 -4.24
CA ARG A 163 -9.27 -14.00 -2.85
C ARG A 163 -8.99 -12.57 -2.37
N LEU A 164 -7.94 -11.96 -2.88
CA LEU A 164 -7.53 -10.59 -2.55
C LEU A 164 -8.10 -9.59 -3.55
N LEU A 165 -8.03 -9.90 -4.84
CA LEU A 165 -8.50 -9.02 -5.91
C LEU A 165 -10.00 -8.70 -5.81
N VAL A 166 -10.82 -9.63 -5.31
CA VAL A 166 -12.26 -9.40 -5.09
C VAL A 166 -12.54 -8.27 -4.10
N ASN A 167 -11.58 -7.96 -3.22
CA ASN A 167 -11.69 -6.89 -2.24
C ASN A 167 -11.27 -5.51 -2.81
N ASN A 168 -10.59 -5.51 -3.97
CA ASN A 168 -10.08 -4.27 -4.57
C ASN A 168 -11.23 -3.42 -5.13
N MET A 169 -11.18 -2.10 -4.92
CA MET A 169 -12.25 -1.17 -5.35
C MET A 169 -12.44 -1.16 -6.87
N LYS A 170 -11.35 -1.26 -7.63
CA LYS A 170 -11.35 -1.33 -9.10
C LYS A 170 -10.99 -2.75 -9.54
N GLU A 171 -11.68 -3.28 -10.54
CA GLU A 171 -11.30 -4.56 -11.14
C GLU A 171 -10.01 -4.39 -11.94
N LEU A 172 -9.15 -5.42 -11.92
CA LEU A 172 -7.91 -5.46 -12.69
C LEU A 172 -8.02 -6.53 -13.78
N SER A 173 -7.82 -6.11 -15.02
CA SER A 173 -7.56 -7.00 -16.14
C SER A 173 -6.10 -7.50 -16.11
N LEU A 174 -5.78 -8.50 -16.94
CA LEU A 174 -4.38 -8.94 -17.10
C LEU A 174 -3.49 -7.82 -17.65
N ASP A 175 -4.03 -6.97 -18.53
CA ASP A 175 -3.29 -5.83 -19.08
C ASP A 175 -3.02 -4.77 -18.01
N ASP A 176 -3.99 -4.47 -17.13
CA ASP A 176 -3.77 -3.56 -16.01
C ASP A 176 -2.68 -4.06 -15.05
N ILE A 177 -2.68 -5.36 -14.75
CA ILE A 177 -1.66 -5.99 -13.92
C ILE A 177 -0.29 -5.88 -14.59
N ARG A 178 -0.23 -6.14 -15.89
CA ARG A 178 0.99 -6.01 -16.70
C ARG A 178 1.54 -4.60 -16.65
N GLU A 179 0.71 -3.59 -16.85
CA GLU A 179 1.12 -2.20 -16.80
C GLU A 179 1.67 -1.79 -15.42
N ILE A 180 1.07 -2.30 -14.34
CA ILE A 180 1.57 -2.06 -12.99
C ILE A 180 2.97 -2.66 -12.81
N TYR A 181 3.20 -3.92 -13.23
CA TYR A 181 4.53 -4.53 -13.10
C TYR A 181 5.57 -3.84 -13.98
N LEU A 182 5.21 -3.35 -15.18
CA LEU A 182 6.12 -2.62 -16.06
C LEU A 182 6.60 -1.29 -15.47
N LYS A 183 5.90 -0.72 -14.49
CA LYS A 183 6.37 0.48 -13.78
C LYS A 183 7.54 0.19 -12.82
N VAL A 184 7.69 -1.05 -12.41
CA VAL A 184 8.69 -1.50 -11.42
C VAL A 184 9.66 -2.55 -11.95
N LEU A 185 9.54 -2.96 -13.21
CA LEU A 185 10.43 -3.87 -13.93
C LEU A 185 11.05 -3.12 -15.11
N LYS A 186 12.28 -2.58 -14.94
CA LYS A 186 12.94 -1.69 -15.88
C LYS A 186 14.06 -2.38 -16.66
#